data_a915d0d6cb50bc1fa13a2eb363d53560
#
_entry.id   a915d0d6cb50bc1fa13a2eb363d53560
#
_cell.length_a   1.000
_cell.length_b   1.000
_cell.length_c   1.000
_cell.angle_alpha   90.00
_cell.angle_beta   90.00
_cell.angle_gamma   90.00
#
_symmetry.space_group_name_H-M   'P 1'
#
loop_
_entity.id
_entity.type
_entity.pdbx_description
1 polymer ?
#
loop_
_entity_poly.entity_id
_entity_poly.type
_entity_poly.pdbx_seq_one_letter_code
_entity_poly.pdbx_strand_id
1 'polypeptide(L)'
;MKEATYVAISTQKGGAGKTTLTVLVASYLHYVKGYNVAVVDCDFPQYSIHDMRKRDMKAVMEDEHYKVLAYEQLKRLKKNPYPIRCSRAEDAVKTAENLVAAQPDLDFVFFDLPGTINNADVVQTISPVSYTHLTLPTN
;
A
#
# COMPACT_ATOMS: atom_id res chain seq x y z
N MET A 1 -22.74 -5.10 -4.10
CA MET A 1 -21.58 -5.30 -3.21
C MET A 1 -20.36 -4.68 -3.84
N LYS A 2 -19.68 -3.83 -3.10
CA LYS A 2 -18.52 -3.10 -3.62
C LYS A 2 -17.30 -4.01 -3.65
N GLU A 3 -16.60 -4.03 -4.77
CA GLU A 3 -15.35 -4.77 -4.89
C GLU A 3 -14.16 -3.82 -4.83
N ALA A 4 -13.13 -4.19 -4.08
CA ALA A 4 -11.89 -3.43 -4.05
C ALA A 4 -11.11 -3.64 -5.35
N THR A 5 -10.52 -2.58 -5.86
CA THR A 5 -9.61 -2.66 -7.01
C THR A 5 -8.20 -2.95 -6.50
N TYR A 6 -7.59 -3.98 -7.05
CA TYR A 6 -6.21 -4.35 -6.74
C TYR A 6 -5.27 -3.65 -7.71
N VAL A 7 -4.27 -2.95 -7.17
CA VAL A 7 -3.34 -2.17 -7.97
C VAL A 7 -1.92 -2.63 -7.66
N ALA A 8 -1.22 -3.13 -8.66
CA ALA A 8 0.19 -3.47 -8.53
C ALA A 8 1.02 -2.43 -9.28
N ILE A 9 2.07 -1.97 -8.63
CA ILE A 9 3.03 -1.02 -9.23
C ILE A 9 4.32 -1.76 -9.45
N SER A 10 4.82 -1.72 -10.68
CA SER A 10 6.06 -2.40 -11.04
C SER A 10 6.96 -1.49 -11.84
N THR A 11 8.24 -1.84 -11.87
CA THR A 11 9.23 -1.21 -12.72
C THR A 11 9.92 -2.28 -13.54
N GLN A 12 10.40 -1.91 -14.72
CA GLN A 12 11.18 -2.85 -15.55
C GLN A 12 12.56 -3.10 -14.94
N LYS A 13 13.04 -2.17 -14.14
CA LYS A 13 14.28 -2.34 -13.36
C LYS A 13 13.94 -2.10 -11.90
N GLY A 14 14.39 -2.96 -11.02
CA GLY A 14 14.24 -2.75 -9.59
C GLY A 14 14.78 -1.40 -9.18
N GLY A 15 14.07 -0.67 -8.34
CA GLY A 15 14.50 0.64 -7.92
C GLY A 15 13.57 1.27 -6.88
N ALA A 16 14.08 2.31 -6.23
CA ALA A 16 13.40 3.00 -5.14
C ALA A 16 12.13 3.74 -5.58
N GLY A 17 11.99 4.06 -6.87
CA GLY A 17 10.84 4.81 -7.37
C GLY A 17 9.51 4.09 -7.21
N LYS A 18 9.52 2.77 -7.30
CA LYS A 18 8.31 1.96 -7.15
C LYS A 18 7.69 2.13 -5.76
N THR A 19 8.48 1.95 -4.72
CA THR A 19 8.02 2.07 -3.34
C THR A 19 7.54 3.49 -3.06
N THR A 20 8.31 4.50 -3.49
CA THR A 20 7.93 5.89 -3.32
C THR A 20 6.61 6.20 -4.01
N LEU A 21 6.43 5.74 -5.24
CA LEU A 21 5.19 5.97 -5.98
C LEU A 21 4.00 5.27 -5.29
N THR A 22 4.19 4.06 -4.82
CA THR A 22 3.14 3.33 -4.10
C THR A 22 2.67 4.13 -2.88
N VAL A 23 3.60 4.63 -2.08
CA VAL A 23 3.27 5.42 -0.89
C VAL A 23 2.56 6.73 -1.27
N LEU A 24 3.07 7.42 -2.29
CA LEU A 24 2.48 8.70 -2.70
C LEU A 24 1.05 8.52 -3.23
N VAL A 25 0.83 7.54 -4.09
CA VAL A 25 -0.50 7.30 -4.66
C VAL A 25 -1.48 6.81 -3.61
N ALA A 26 -1.07 5.85 -2.78
CA ALA A 26 -1.91 5.33 -1.71
C ALA A 26 -2.30 6.45 -0.73
N SER A 27 -1.34 7.26 -0.32
CA SER A 27 -1.60 8.37 0.60
C SER A 27 -2.51 9.43 0.00
N TYR A 28 -2.29 9.77 -1.27
CA TYR A 28 -3.14 10.75 -1.96
C TYR A 28 -4.58 10.26 -2.05
N LEU A 29 -4.79 9.02 -2.46
CA LEU A 29 -6.14 8.48 -2.58
C LEU A 29 -6.83 8.38 -1.23
N HIS A 30 -6.09 7.96 -0.21
CA HIS A 30 -6.66 7.76 1.12
C HIS A 30 -6.96 9.08 1.84
N TYR A 31 -5.96 9.98 1.90
CA TYR A 31 -6.07 11.19 2.72
C TYR A 31 -6.66 12.38 1.97
N VAL A 32 -6.42 12.50 0.68
CA VAL A 32 -6.87 13.66 -0.10
C VAL A 32 -8.19 13.37 -0.80
N LYS A 33 -8.29 12.24 -1.49
CA LYS A 33 -9.50 11.88 -2.23
C LYS A 33 -10.56 11.19 -1.38
N GLY A 34 -10.22 10.73 -0.18
CA GLY A 34 -11.19 10.14 0.72
C GLY A 34 -11.55 8.68 0.45
N TYR A 35 -10.82 8.01 -0.43
CA TYR A 35 -11.01 6.58 -0.64
C TYR A 35 -10.45 5.77 0.52
N ASN A 36 -10.92 4.57 0.69
CA ASN A 36 -10.39 3.64 1.68
C ASN A 36 -9.34 2.75 1.02
N VAL A 37 -8.10 2.86 1.49
CA VAL A 37 -6.94 2.22 0.86
C VAL A 37 -6.27 1.28 1.85
N ALA A 38 -5.70 0.20 1.35
CA ALA A 38 -4.79 -0.68 2.10
C ALA A 38 -3.58 -0.96 1.24
N VAL A 39 -2.47 -1.34 1.87
CA VAL A 39 -1.23 -1.67 1.18
C VAL A 39 -0.76 -3.04 1.64
N VAL A 40 -0.39 -3.88 0.67
CA VAL A 40 0.29 -5.15 0.91
C VAL A 40 1.74 -4.98 0.47
N ASP A 41 2.63 -4.99 1.45
CA ASP A 41 4.08 -4.83 1.22
C ASP A 41 4.70 -6.19 1.01
N CYS A 42 5.03 -6.51 -0.24
CA CYS A 42 5.58 -7.80 -0.63
C CYS A 42 7.08 -7.73 -0.92
N ASP A 43 7.74 -6.63 -0.59
CA ASP A 43 9.16 -6.44 -0.89
C ASP A 43 10.03 -7.12 0.17
N PHE A 44 9.88 -8.44 0.32
CA PHE A 44 10.66 -9.25 1.23
C PHE A 44 12.12 -9.32 0.76
N PRO A 45 13.14 -9.23 1.65
CA PRO A 45 13.01 -9.09 3.10
C PRO A 45 13.01 -7.64 3.61
N GLN A 46 13.09 -6.62 2.72
CA GLN A 46 13.23 -5.24 3.13
C GLN A 46 11.97 -4.67 3.78
N TYR A 47 10.79 -4.97 3.23
CA TYR A 47 9.52 -4.41 3.69
C TYR A 47 9.60 -2.90 3.90
N SER A 48 10.02 -2.17 2.85
CA SER A 48 10.35 -0.76 2.94
C SER A 48 9.19 0.13 3.37
N ILE A 49 7.97 -0.15 2.90
CA ILE A 49 6.78 0.65 3.26
C ILE A 49 6.44 0.43 4.73
N HIS A 50 6.45 -0.81 5.17
CA HIS A 50 6.21 -1.15 6.57
C HIS A 50 7.23 -0.46 7.48
N ASP A 51 8.50 -0.50 7.12
CA ASP A 51 9.56 0.12 7.91
C ASP A 51 9.46 1.65 7.90
N MET A 52 9.08 2.25 6.78
CA MET A 52 8.82 3.69 6.72
C MET A 52 7.73 4.09 7.71
N ARG A 53 6.60 3.38 7.70
CA ARG A 53 5.51 3.64 8.63
C ARG A 53 5.98 3.51 10.08
N LYS A 54 6.76 2.47 10.37
CA LYS A 54 7.27 2.22 11.72
C LYS A 54 8.19 3.35 12.19
N ARG A 55 9.08 3.85 11.33
CA ARG A 55 9.94 4.99 11.64
C ARG A 55 9.13 6.26 11.88
N ASP A 56 8.14 6.53 11.01
CA ASP A 56 7.30 7.71 11.14
C ASP A 56 6.48 7.68 12.42
N MET A 57 5.90 6.53 12.74
CA MET A 57 5.16 6.35 13.99
C MET A 57 6.05 6.58 15.20
N LYS A 58 7.27 6.07 15.18
CA LYS A 58 8.23 6.27 16.26
C LYS A 58 8.57 7.75 16.43
N ALA A 59 8.86 8.44 15.33
CA ALA A 59 9.16 9.86 15.36
C ALA A 59 7.99 10.69 15.93
N VAL A 60 6.78 10.37 15.52
CA VAL A 60 5.57 11.03 16.01
C VAL A 60 5.38 10.78 17.51
N MET A 61 5.56 9.54 17.95
CA MET A 61 5.34 9.18 19.35
C MET A 61 6.40 9.75 20.30
N GLU A 62 7.61 9.99 19.81
CA GLU A 62 8.70 10.54 20.60
C GLU A 62 8.73 12.07 20.67
N ASP A 63 7.96 12.76 19.84
CA ASP A 63 7.91 14.23 19.78
C ASP A 63 6.49 14.71 19.98
N GLU A 64 6.25 15.43 21.11
CA GLU A 64 4.92 15.93 21.45
C GLU A 64 4.35 16.86 20.37
N HIS A 65 5.20 17.66 19.73
CA HIS A 65 4.76 18.58 18.68
C HIS A 65 4.21 17.80 17.47
N TYR A 66 4.94 16.80 17.01
CA TYR A 66 4.48 15.97 15.88
C TYR A 66 3.27 15.12 16.26
N LYS A 67 3.21 14.66 17.49
CA LYS A 67 2.07 13.90 17.99
C LYS A 67 0.77 14.71 17.92
N VAL A 68 0.83 15.95 18.35
CA VAL A 68 -0.32 16.86 18.31
C VAL A 68 -0.71 17.17 16.86
N LEU A 69 0.27 17.46 16.00
CA LEU A 69 0.01 17.74 14.58
C LEU A 69 -0.63 16.56 13.88
N ALA A 70 -0.12 15.35 14.11
CA ALA A 70 -0.67 14.14 13.52
C ALA A 70 -2.10 13.88 13.98
N TYR A 71 -2.35 14.02 15.27
CA TYR A 71 -3.68 13.85 15.84
C TYR A 71 -4.68 14.85 15.24
N GLU A 72 -4.31 16.12 15.16
CA GLU A 72 -5.18 17.14 14.58
C GLU A 72 -5.46 16.90 13.11
N GLN A 73 -4.44 16.46 12.36
CA GLN A 73 -4.60 16.18 10.94
C GLN A 73 -5.57 15.02 10.71
N LEU A 74 -5.39 13.91 11.44
CA LEU A 74 -6.26 12.75 11.30
C LEU A 74 -7.69 13.08 11.73
N LYS A 75 -7.84 13.87 12.79
CA LYS A 75 -9.15 14.31 13.24
C LYS A 75 -9.84 15.18 12.20
N ARG A 76 -9.10 16.12 11.59
CA ARG A 76 -9.64 17.00 10.56
C ARG A 76 -10.04 16.23 9.32
N LEU A 77 -9.25 15.25 8.90
CA LEU A 77 -9.53 14.42 7.74
C LEU A 77 -10.57 13.33 8.02
N LYS A 78 -10.87 13.09 9.28
CA LYS A 78 -11.75 11.99 9.74
C LYS A 78 -11.31 10.64 9.18
N LYS A 79 -9.99 10.43 9.15
CA LYS A 79 -9.38 9.23 8.59
C LYS A 79 -8.37 8.64 9.56
N ASN A 80 -8.37 7.33 9.67
CA ASN A 80 -7.28 6.59 10.31
C ASN A 80 -6.19 6.31 9.28
N PRO A 81 -4.96 6.08 9.70
CA PRO A 81 -3.93 5.65 8.76
C PRO A 81 -4.34 4.38 8.02
N TYR A 82 -4.05 4.31 6.71
CA TYR A 82 -4.37 3.10 5.95
C TYR A 82 -3.55 1.91 6.45
N PRO A 83 -4.14 0.71 6.48
CA PRO A 83 -3.42 -0.47 6.95
C PRO A 83 -2.32 -0.89 5.97
N ILE A 84 -1.21 -1.37 6.53
CA ILE A 84 -0.10 -1.94 5.77
C ILE A 84 0.15 -3.34 6.32
N ARG A 85 0.14 -4.33 5.44
CA ARG A 85 0.42 -5.73 5.80
C ARG A 85 1.63 -6.21 5.03
N CYS A 86 2.55 -6.86 5.72
CA CYS A 86 3.69 -7.54 5.08
C CYS A 86 3.26 -8.92 4.61
N SER A 87 3.74 -9.31 3.44
CA SER A 87 3.42 -10.61 2.85
C SER A 87 4.53 -11.02 1.91
N ARG A 88 4.68 -12.31 1.69
CA ARG A 88 5.45 -12.78 0.55
C ARG A 88 4.57 -12.66 -0.70
N ALA A 89 5.21 -12.57 -1.87
CA ALA A 89 4.48 -12.39 -3.12
C ALA A 89 3.48 -13.54 -3.38
N GLU A 90 3.85 -14.77 -3.03
CA GLU A 90 2.96 -15.93 -3.20
C GLU A 90 1.72 -15.88 -2.32
N ASP A 91 1.76 -15.14 -1.21
CA ASP A 91 0.64 -15.00 -0.27
C ASP A 91 -0.08 -13.66 -0.41
N ALA A 92 0.31 -12.83 -1.37
CA ALA A 92 -0.18 -11.46 -1.49
C ALA A 92 -1.69 -11.38 -1.69
N VAL A 93 -2.23 -12.22 -2.56
CA VAL A 93 -3.67 -12.22 -2.84
C VAL A 93 -4.47 -12.61 -1.61
N LYS A 94 -4.02 -13.65 -0.90
CA LYS A 94 -4.70 -14.09 0.32
C LYS A 94 -4.66 -13.01 1.40
N THR A 95 -3.53 -12.32 1.53
CA THR A 95 -3.41 -11.21 2.46
C THR A 95 -4.39 -10.09 2.10
N ALA A 96 -4.51 -9.75 0.82
CA ALA A 96 -5.46 -8.75 0.36
C ALA A 96 -6.91 -9.18 0.61
N GLU A 97 -7.24 -10.44 0.35
CA GLU A 97 -8.57 -10.97 0.62
C GLU A 97 -8.92 -10.88 2.11
N ASN A 98 -7.95 -11.15 2.99
CA ASN A 98 -8.14 -11.02 4.42
C ASN A 98 -8.37 -9.56 4.82
N LEU A 99 -7.66 -8.62 4.20
CA LEU A 99 -7.87 -7.19 4.44
C LEU A 99 -9.27 -6.75 4.02
N VAL A 100 -9.72 -7.19 2.85
CA VAL A 100 -11.06 -6.86 2.34
C VAL A 100 -12.14 -7.49 3.23
N ALA A 101 -11.92 -8.71 3.70
CA ALA A 101 -12.87 -9.37 4.60
C ALA A 101 -12.97 -8.63 5.94
N ALA A 102 -11.86 -8.11 6.45
CA ALA A 102 -11.84 -7.34 7.71
C ALA A 102 -12.39 -5.93 7.52
N GLN A 103 -12.24 -5.36 6.33
CA GLN A 103 -12.66 -4.00 6.01
C GLN A 103 -13.36 -3.99 4.65
N PRO A 104 -14.67 -4.34 4.60
CA PRO A 104 -15.39 -4.49 3.32
C PRO A 104 -15.57 -3.21 2.54
N ASP A 105 -15.33 -2.05 3.13
CA ASP A 105 -15.47 -0.76 2.46
C ASP A 105 -14.17 -0.30 1.79
N LEU A 106 -13.16 -1.15 1.70
CA LEU A 106 -11.94 -0.83 0.97
C LEU A 106 -12.23 -0.57 -0.51
N ASP A 107 -11.67 0.52 -1.03
CA ASP A 107 -11.74 0.87 -2.45
C ASP A 107 -10.57 0.33 -3.24
N PHE A 108 -9.37 0.38 -2.65
CA PHE A 108 -8.13 0.01 -3.32
C PHE A 108 -7.23 -0.80 -2.39
N VAL A 109 -6.58 -1.81 -2.93
CA VAL A 109 -5.48 -2.51 -2.28
C VAL A 109 -4.26 -2.41 -3.18
N PHE A 110 -3.21 -1.76 -2.70
CA PHE A 110 -1.96 -1.59 -3.43
C PHE A 110 -0.99 -2.69 -3.05
N PHE A 111 -0.27 -3.20 -4.04
CA PHE A 111 0.77 -4.21 -3.84
C PHE A 111 2.12 -3.61 -4.22
N ASP A 112 3.05 -3.62 -3.26
CA ASP A 112 4.45 -3.29 -3.53
C ASP A 112 5.21 -4.59 -3.76
N LEU A 113 5.37 -4.96 -5.02
CA LEU A 113 5.96 -6.24 -5.42
C LEU A 113 7.47 -6.09 -5.58
N PRO A 114 8.26 -7.15 -5.23
CA PRO A 114 9.70 -7.10 -5.44
C PRO A 114 10.04 -7.00 -6.92
N GLY A 115 11.09 -6.21 -7.23
CA GLY A 115 11.53 -6.03 -8.61
C GLY A 115 12.10 -7.29 -9.25
N THR A 116 12.43 -8.31 -8.44
CA THR A 116 12.99 -9.59 -8.91
C THR A 116 11.92 -10.59 -9.34
N ILE A 117 10.65 -10.31 -9.04
CA ILE A 117 9.56 -11.23 -9.36
C ILE A 117 9.03 -10.91 -10.75
N ASN A 118 8.77 -11.98 -11.53
CA ASN A 118 8.08 -11.84 -12.79
C ASN A 118 6.64 -11.40 -12.52
N ASN A 119 6.34 -10.16 -12.83
CA ASN A 119 5.02 -9.58 -12.58
C ASN A 119 3.90 -10.32 -13.30
N ALA A 120 4.21 -11.02 -14.40
CA ALA A 120 3.19 -11.78 -15.14
C ALA A 120 2.58 -12.89 -14.28
N ASP A 121 3.39 -13.58 -13.47
CA ASP A 121 2.89 -14.65 -12.60
C ASP A 121 1.98 -14.10 -11.51
N VAL A 122 2.35 -12.97 -10.94
CA VAL A 122 1.55 -12.31 -9.91
C VAL A 122 0.26 -11.76 -10.51
N VAL A 123 0.32 -11.17 -11.71
CA VAL A 123 -0.85 -10.66 -12.41
C VAL A 123 -1.87 -11.77 -12.67
N GLN A 124 -1.42 -12.95 -13.08
CA GLN A 124 -2.31 -14.09 -13.30
C GLN A 124 -3.01 -14.52 -12.01
N THR A 125 -2.31 -14.46 -10.90
CA THR A 125 -2.89 -14.82 -9.60
C THR A 125 -3.93 -13.82 -9.14
N ILE A 126 -3.74 -12.53 -9.45
CA ILE A 126 -4.66 -11.45 -9.05
C ILE A 126 -5.80 -11.27 -10.07
N SER A 127 -5.62 -11.76 -11.28
CA SER A 127 -6.44 -11.49 -12.46
C SER A 127 -7.94 -11.77 -12.34
N PRO A 128 -8.44 -12.69 -11.52
CA PRO A 128 -9.90 -12.86 -11.41
C PRO A 128 -10.61 -11.70 -10.73
N VAL A 129 -9.87 -10.76 -10.14
CA VAL A 129 -10.41 -9.62 -9.39
C VAL A 129 -10.13 -8.35 -10.20
N SER A 130 -10.82 -7.25 -9.91
CA SER A 130 -10.54 -5.96 -10.53
C SER A 130 -9.09 -5.58 -10.31
N TYR A 131 -8.32 -5.48 -11.39
CA TYR A 131 -6.87 -5.31 -11.34
C TYR A 131 -6.42 -4.17 -12.25
N THR A 132 -5.51 -3.36 -11.75
CA THR A 132 -4.84 -2.31 -12.52
C THR A 132 -3.34 -2.41 -12.31
N HIS A 133 -2.59 -2.41 -13.38
CA HIS A 133 -1.13 -2.50 -13.37
C HIS A 133 -0.54 -1.17 -13.83
N LEU A 134 0.25 -0.54 -12.99
CA LEU A 134 0.97 0.68 -13.31
C LEU A 134 2.44 0.37 -13.45
N THR A 135 3.02 0.76 -14.58
CA THR A 135 4.44 0.55 -14.86
C THR A 135 5.15 1.91 -14.87
N LEU A 136 6.22 2.02 -14.09
CA LEU A 136 7.04 3.21 -14.09
C LEU A 136 7.93 3.24 -15.33
N PRO A 137 8.08 4.40 -15.96
CA PRO A 137 9.03 4.52 -17.07
C PRO A 137 10.46 4.31 -16.59
N THR A 138 11.25 3.62 -17.42
CA THR A 138 12.67 3.42 -17.15
C THR A 138 13.49 4.39 -17.96
N ASN A 139 14.31 5.15 -17.26
CA ASN A 139 15.29 6.03 -17.90
C ASN A 139 16.68 5.48 -17.72
#